data_655cc073b84bd9d39b77cda8ac37200a
#
_entry.id   655cc073b84bd9d39b77cda8ac37200a
#
_cell.length_a   1.000
_cell.length_b   1.000
_cell.length_c   1.000
_cell.angle_alpha   90.00
_cell.angle_beta   90.00
_cell.angle_gamma   90.00
#
_symmetry.space_group_name_H-M   'P 1'
#
loop_
_entity.id
_entity.type
_entity.pdbx_description
1 polymer ?
#
loop_
_entity_poly.entity_id
_entity_poly.type
_entity_poly.pdbx_seq_one_letter_code
_entity_poly.pdbx_strand_id
1 'polypeptide(L)'
;MTYARRAVSLLTALVLWQFLTAYDIDLWLRFGQFPTVTDVASTFTDRVATAPYWQDVGDSLTRILIGFVLAAAAGVTLGTAIARSRLVADLLGPVLEVLRPIPAIALVPIAILLFPSNEQGIVFITFTAAFFPVLVSTRHAVRALSPLWEEAVLTMGASRARVLRSVVLPGALPGIFGGLSVGIGVSWICVISAEMISGEYGVGYRTWQDYTVVDYPGVLVGMATIGILGWLTSTGVELVGRRATGWLPRGDARLASPPGRAARAGRTAPGLRRRPPGTAHRAPGAPPAPESPAAPAAPAAPEERSTVTPAPAPTTTGSAS
;
A
#
# COMPACT_ATOMS: atom_id res chain seq x y z
N MET A 1 -22.66 -19.79 1.21
CA MET A 1 -22.50 -19.52 2.64
C MET A 1 -21.61 -18.30 2.97
N THR A 2 -20.56 -18.01 2.20
CA THR A 2 -19.65 -16.87 2.45
C THR A 2 -20.29 -15.48 2.28
N TYR A 3 -21.13 -15.30 1.25
CA TYR A 3 -21.80 -14.01 1.00
C TYR A 3 -22.84 -13.67 2.08
N ALA A 4 -23.62 -14.66 2.54
CA ALA A 4 -24.59 -14.44 3.61
C ALA A 4 -23.92 -14.04 4.94
N ARG A 5 -22.79 -14.67 5.29
CA ARG A 5 -22.01 -14.28 6.49
C ARG A 5 -21.45 -12.86 6.38
N ARG A 6 -20.99 -12.45 5.20
CA ARG A 6 -20.50 -11.07 4.96
C ARG A 6 -21.64 -10.05 5.06
N ALA A 7 -22.78 -10.35 4.46
CA ALA A 7 -23.96 -9.48 4.55
C ALA A 7 -24.45 -9.33 6.02
N VAL A 8 -24.52 -10.44 6.77
CA VAL A 8 -24.87 -10.40 8.20
C VAL A 8 -23.89 -9.56 8.99
N SER A 9 -22.57 -9.71 8.77
CA SER A 9 -21.55 -8.90 9.45
C SER A 9 -21.71 -7.40 9.19
N LEU A 10 -21.95 -7.01 7.92
CA LEU A 10 -22.16 -5.61 7.54
C LEU A 10 -23.45 -5.05 8.16
N LEU A 11 -24.54 -5.81 8.08
CA LEU A 11 -25.81 -5.40 8.69
C LEU A 11 -25.69 -5.26 10.21
N THR A 12 -25.00 -6.19 10.88
CA THR A 12 -24.76 -6.09 12.32
C THR A 12 -23.97 -4.84 12.66
N ALA A 13 -22.95 -4.50 11.89
CA ALA A 13 -22.15 -3.28 12.10
C ALA A 13 -23.00 -2.01 11.92
N LEU A 14 -23.85 -1.95 10.88
CA LEU A 14 -24.75 -0.82 10.65
C LEU A 14 -25.80 -0.67 11.76
N VAL A 15 -26.40 -1.78 12.19
CA VAL A 15 -27.37 -1.78 13.30
C VAL A 15 -26.72 -1.35 14.60
N LEU A 16 -25.51 -1.84 14.87
CA LEU A 16 -24.74 -1.44 16.06
C LEU A 16 -24.42 0.05 16.02
N TRP A 17 -23.96 0.57 14.89
CA TRP A 17 -23.73 2.00 14.70
C TRP A 17 -25.01 2.81 14.95
N GLN A 18 -26.12 2.47 14.28
CA GLN A 18 -27.41 3.14 14.47
C GLN A 18 -27.84 3.13 15.94
N PHE A 19 -27.67 2.00 16.64
CA PHE A 19 -28.04 1.87 18.04
C PHE A 19 -27.18 2.75 18.95
N LEU A 20 -25.86 2.74 18.78
CA LEU A 20 -24.93 3.53 19.59
C LEU A 20 -25.18 5.04 19.43
N THR A 21 -25.48 5.49 18.21
CA THR A 21 -25.71 6.92 17.92
C THR A 21 -27.14 7.38 18.28
N ALA A 22 -28.15 6.53 18.09
CA ALA A 22 -29.54 6.91 18.38
C ALA A 22 -29.86 6.98 19.88
N TYR A 23 -29.14 6.21 20.71
CA TYR A 23 -29.34 6.17 22.17
C TYR A 23 -28.31 6.98 22.96
N ASP A 24 -27.47 7.76 22.26
CA ASP A 24 -26.50 8.67 22.89
C ASP A 24 -25.63 7.99 23.95
N ILE A 25 -25.17 6.78 23.63
CA ILE A 25 -24.41 5.96 24.58
C ILE A 25 -23.01 6.54 24.76
N ASP A 26 -22.84 7.35 25.83
CA ASP A 26 -21.54 7.86 26.23
C ASP A 26 -20.70 6.75 26.88
N LEU A 27 -19.87 6.10 26.05
CA LEU A 27 -18.78 5.27 26.54
C LEU A 27 -17.56 6.18 26.76
N TRP A 28 -16.45 5.90 26.14
CA TRP A 28 -15.26 6.77 26.08
C TRP A 28 -15.28 7.71 24.87
N LEU A 29 -16.12 7.42 23.87
CA LEU A 29 -16.34 8.17 22.64
C LEU A 29 -17.66 8.94 22.74
N ARG A 30 -17.66 10.19 22.28
CA ARG A 30 -18.85 11.06 22.26
C ARG A 30 -19.75 10.71 21.07
N PHE A 31 -20.54 9.64 21.20
CA PHE A 31 -21.41 9.20 20.12
C PHE A 31 -22.56 10.17 19.82
N GLY A 32 -22.96 11.02 20.77
CA GLY A 32 -23.99 12.03 20.56
C GLY A 32 -23.68 13.12 19.55
N GLN A 33 -22.40 13.30 19.18
CA GLN A 33 -22.00 14.19 18.09
C GLN A 33 -21.86 13.47 16.75
N PHE A 34 -21.96 12.14 16.73
CA PHE A 34 -21.78 11.33 15.55
C PHE A 34 -23.14 11.07 14.88
N PRO A 35 -23.31 11.35 13.56
CA PRO A 35 -24.61 11.24 12.89
C PRO A 35 -25.09 9.80 12.84
N THR A 36 -26.42 9.65 12.86
CA THR A 36 -27.07 8.34 12.71
C THR A 36 -26.94 7.83 11.27
N VAL A 37 -27.08 6.51 11.08
CA VAL A 37 -27.08 5.92 9.74
C VAL A 37 -28.21 6.48 8.88
N THR A 38 -29.36 6.80 9.49
CA THR A 38 -30.52 7.40 8.83
C THR A 38 -30.22 8.81 8.32
N ASP A 39 -29.54 9.64 9.10
CA ASP A 39 -29.17 11.01 8.70
C ASP A 39 -28.17 10.97 7.54
N VAL A 40 -27.18 10.07 7.59
CA VAL A 40 -26.23 9.87 6.49
C VAL A 40 -26.93 9.37 5.23
N ALA A 41 -27.87 8.44 5.35
CA ALA A 41 -28.62 7.91 4.20
C ALA A 41 -29.51 8.97 3.55
N SER A 42 -30.22 9.79 4.33
CA SER A 42 -31.04 10.90 3.80
C SER A 42 -30.15 11.94 3.11
N THR A 43 -29.06 12.39 3.76
CA THR A 43 -28.10 13.34 3.16
C THR A 43 -27.49 12.79 1.88
N PHE A 44 -27.17 11.49 1.83
CA PHE A 44 -26.65 10.85 0.62
C PHE A 44 -27.67 10.90 -0.54
N THR A 45 -28.93 10.55 -0.28
CA THR A 45 -29.99 10.59 -1.32
C THR A 45 -30.21 11.99 -1.85
N ASP A 46 -30.21 12.99 -0.96
CA ASP A 46 -30.38 14.39 -1.33
C ASP A 46 -29.22 14.89 -2.19
N ARG A 47 -27.99 14.57 -1.82
CA ARG A 47 -26.78 15.00 -2.55
C ARG A 47 -26.63 14.35 -3.92
N VAL A 48 -26.86 13.04 -4.02
CA VAL A 48 -26.79 12.30 -5.30
C VAL A 48 -27.77 12.83 -6.33
N ALA A 49 -28.90 13.43 -5.89
CA ALA A 49 -29.86 14.07 -6.77
C ALA A 49 -29.39 15.43 -7.33
N THR A 50 -28.28 15.99 -6.84
CA THR A 50 -27.78 17.31 -7.22
C THR A 50 -26.64 17.24 -8.24
N ALA A 51 -26.61 18.23 -9.17
CA ALA A 51 -25.55 18.34 -10.17
C ALA A 51 -24.14 18.62 -9.55
N PRO A 52 -23.99 19.49 -8.52
CA PRO A 52 -22.68 19.75 -7.89
C PRO A 52 -22.00 18.51 -7.33
N TYR A 53 -22.76 17.56 -6.78
CA TYR A 53 -22.18 16.30 -6.29
C TYR A 53 -21.45 15.53 -7.40
N TRP A 54 -22.05 15.42 -8.58
CA TRP A 54 -21.45 14.71 -9.70
C TRP A 54 -20.31 15.49 -10.35
N GLN A 55 -20.31 16.82 -10.25
CA GLN A 55 -19.18 17.64 -10.66
C GLN A 55 -17.97 17.36 -9.77
N ASP A 56 -18.14 17.44 -8.44
CA ASP A 56 -17.07 17.12 -7.48
C ASP A 56 -16.50 15.69 -7.69
N VAL A 57 -17.39 14.72 -7.94
CA VAL A 57 -16.98 13.32 -8.26
C VAL A 57 -16.19 13.26 -9.58
N GLY A 58 -16.67 13.99 -10.62
CA GLY A 58 -16.02 14.05 -11.92
C GLY A 58 -14.63 14.68 -11.85
N ASP A 59 -14.48 15.77 -11.11
CA ASP A 59 -13.22 16.47 -10.94
C ASP A 59 -12.18 15.61 -10.22
N SER A 60 -12.53 15.01 -9.07
CA SER A 60 -11.63 14.10 -8.35
C SER A 60 -11.24 12.89 -9.20
N LEU A 61 -12.21 12.30 -9.92
CA LEU A 61 -11.95 11.14 -10.77
C LEU A 61 -11.04 11.48 -11.95
N THR A 62 -11.22 12.65 -12.56
CA THR A 62 -10.37 13.12 -13.66
C THR A 62 -8.94 13.34 -13.22
N ARG A 63 -8.72 14.03 -12.09
CA ARG A 63 -7.40 14.29 -11.51
C ARG A 63 -6.66 12.99 -11.21
N ILE A 64 -7.35 12.05 -10.55
CA ILE A 64 -6.72 10.78 -10.16
C ILE A 64 -6.39 9.93 -11.39
N LEU A 65 -7.27 9.89 -12.39
CA LEU A 65 -7.01 9.12 -13.61
C LEU A 65 -5.85 9.69 -14.42
N ILE A 66 -5.78 11.00 -14.59
CA ILE A 66 -4.67 11.65 -15.31
C ILE A 66 -3.34 11.37 -14.58
N GLY A 67 -3.27 11.69 -13.27
CA GLY A 67 -2.06 11.48 -12.47
C GLY A 67 -1.62 10.02 -12.45
N PHE A 68 -2.57 9.10 -12.27
CA PHE A 68 -2.30 7.66 -12.25
C PHE A 68 -1.84 7.11 -13.59
N VAL A 69 -2.44 7.49 -14.71
CA VAL A 69 -2.02 7.04 -16.04
C VAL A 69 -0.61 7.54 -16.37
N LEU A 70 -0.32 8.79 -16.07
CA LEU A 70 1.04 9.34 -16.21
C LEU A 70 2.05 8.58 -15.33
N ALA A 71 1.69 8.31 -14.08
CA ALA A 71 2.52 7.54 -13.16
C ALA A 71 2.72 6.09 -13.62
N ALA A 72 1.68 5.45 -14.15
CA ALA A 72 1.75 4.11 -14.71
C ALA A 72 2.71 4.08 -15.91
N ALA A 73 2.56 4.99 -16.85
CA ALA A 73 3.43 5.09 -18.02
C ALA A 73 4.89 5.34 -17.62
N ALA A 74 5.15 6.34 -16.80
CA ALA A 74 6.50 6.69 -16.34
C ALA A 74 7.10 5.60 -15.45
N GLY A 75 6.34 5.07 -14.49
CA GLY A 75 6.80 4.05 -13.53
C GLY A 75 7.12 2.72 -14.21
N VAL A 76 6.30 2.28 -15.16
CA VAL A 76 6.56 1.04 -15.92
C VAL A 76 7.75 1.20 -16.85
N THR A 77 7.84 2.29 -17.58
CA THR A 77 8.97 2.53 -18.51
C THR A 77 10.29 2.68 -17.76
N LEU A 78 10.32 3.51 -16.73
CA LEU A 78 11.52 3.76 -15.93
C LEU A 78 11.91 2.55 -15.08
N GLY A 79 10.94 1.88 -14.45
CA GLY A 79 11.17 0.66 -13.69
C GLY A 79 11.76 -0.46 -14.55
N THR A 80 11.26 -0.62 -15.78
CA THR A 80 11.83 -1.56 -16.75
C THR A 80 13.23 -1.15 -17.20
N ALA A 81 13.46 0.13 -17.47
CA ALA A 81 14.77 0.65 -17.88
C ALA A 81 15.83 0.43 -16.80
N ILE A 82 15.51 0.73 -15.53
CA ILE A 82 16.38 0.50 -14.37
C ILE A 82 16.63 -1.00 -14.12
N ALA A 83 15.65 -1.84 -14.39
CA ALA A 83 15.83 -3.29 -14.26
C ALA A 83 16.76 -3.87 -15.32
N ARG A 84 16.79 -3.29 -16.53
CA ARG A 84 17.48 -3.82 -17.72
C ARG A 84 18.82 -3.16 -18.04
N SER A 85 19.07 -1.95 -17.54
CA SER A 85 20.28 -1.18 -17.84
C SER A 85 21.02 -0.81 -16.56
N ARG A 86 22.26 -1.26 -16.43
CA ARG A 86 23.15 -0.88 -15.31
C ARG A 86 23.40 0.63 -15.31
N LEU A 87 23.61 1.22 -16.48
CA LEU A 87 23.84 2.67 -16.60
C LEU A 87 22.65 3.48 -16.04
N VAL A 88 21.42 3.10 -16.42
CA VAL A 88 20.21 3.77 -15.90
C VAL A 88 20.04 3.53 -14.40
N ALA A 89 20.35 2.33 -13.93
CA ALA A 89 20.29 2.00 -12.51
C ALA A 89 21.31 2.81 -11.68
N ASP A 90 22.53 2.97 -12.18
CA ASP A 90 23.61 3.69 -11.48
C ASP A 90 23.37 5.21 -11.48
N LEU A 91 22.79 5.77 -12.56
CA LEU A 91 22.49 7.20 -12.66
C LEU A 91 21.25 7.61 -11.89
N LEU A 92 20.14 6.87 -12.05
CA LEU A 92 18.84 7.25 -11.47
C LEU A 92 18.54 6.58 -10.13
N GLY A 93 19.17 5.42 -9.88
CA GLY A 93 18.93 4.66 -8.64
C GLY A 93 19.12 5.50 -7.39
N PRO A 94 20.29 6.13 -7.17
CA PRO A 94 20.54 6.93 -5.96
C PRO A 94 19.54 8.07 -5.77
N VAL A 95 19.19 8.78 -6.86
CA VAL A 95 18.23 9.89 -6.82
C VAL A 95 16.84 9.40 -6.40
N LEU A 96 16.37 8.30 -7.02
CA LEU A 96 15.06 7.72 -6.72
C LEU A 96 15.00 7.13 -5.30
N GLU A 97 16.10 6.55 -4.81
CA GLU A 97 16.18 6.02 -3.44
C GLU A 97 16.11 7.14 -2.38
N VAL A 98 16.67 8.31 -2.66
CA VAL A 98 16.57 9.50 -1.78
C VAL A 98 15.17 10.12 -1.84
N LEU A 99 14.55 10.16 -3.02
CA LEU A 99 13.21 10.76 -3.18
C LEU A 99 12.08 9.86 -2.65
N ARG A 100 12.25 8.54 -2.70
CA ARG A 100 11.23 7.56 -2.34
C ARG A 100 10.66 7.71 -0.92
N PRO A 101 11.45 7.98 0.15
CA PRO A 101 10.93 8.15 1.50
C PRO A 101 10.10 9.42 1.70
N ILE A 102 10.15 10.38 0.77
CA ILE A 102 9.39 11.64 0.89
C ILE A 102 7.90 11.31 0.69
N PRO A 103 7.04 11.54 1.71
CA PRO A 103 5.61 11.32 1.55
C PRO A 103 5.04 12.28 0.50
N ALA A 104 4.35 11.76 -0.51
CA ALA A 104 3.76 12.60 -1.56
C ALA A 104 2.83 13.68 -1.00
N ILE A 105 2.10 13.38 0.07
CA ILE A 105 1.23 14.33 0.75
C ILE A 105 1.99 15.55 1.33
N ALA A 106 3.23 15.38 1.75
CA ALA A 106 4.04 16.49 2.27
C ALA A 106 4.45 17.48 1.18
N LEU A 107 4.37 17.08 -0.09
CA LEU A 107 4.69 17.95 -1.23
C LEU A 107 3.49 18.83 -1.64
N VAL A 108 2.29 18.63 -1.09
CA VAL A 108 1.07 19.35 -1.51
C VAL A 108 1.24 20.87 -1.43
N PRO A 109 1.70 21.49 -0.33
CA PRO A 109 1.87 22.93 -0.28
C PRO A 109 2.87 23.46 -1.31
N ILE A 110 3.95 22.71 -1.55
CA ILE A 110 4.97 23.07 -2.54
C ILE A 110 4.43 22.96 -3.96
N ALA A 111 3.64 21.91 -4.24
CA ALA A 111 3.05 21.71 -5.54
C ALA A 111 2.04 22.82 -5.89
N ILE A 112 1.17 23.20 -4.94
CA ILE A 112 0.23 24.31 -5.14
C ILE A 112 0.96 25.63 -5.42
N LEU A 113 2.10 25.87 -4.77
CA LEU A 113 2.89 27.07 -4.98
C LEU A 113 3.68 27.05 -6.31
N LEU A 114 4.15 25.89 -6.73
CA LEU A 114 5.06 25.74 -7.88
C LEU A 114 4.32 25.72 -9.22
N PHE A 115 3.14 25.12 -9.27
CA PHE A 115 2.38 24.97 -10.51
C PHE A 115 1.48 26.19 -10.78
N PRO A 116 1.28 26.58 -12.06
CA PRO A 116 0.45 27.72 -12.43
C PRO A 116 -1.02 27.59 -12.04
N SER A 117 -1.51 26.36 -11.84
CA SER A 117 -2.88 26.09 -11.39
C SER A 117 -2.90 24.97 -10.34
N ASN A 118 -3.87 25.05 -9.42
CA ASN A 118 -4.07 24.03 -8.40
C ASN A 118 -4.34 22.65 -9.01
N GLU A 119 -5.06 22.60 -10.13
CA GLU A 119 -5.32 21.37 -10.90
C GLU A 119 -4.02 20.62 -11.26
N GLN A 120 -3.05 21.35 -11.81
CA GLN A 120 -1.76 20.76 -12.16
C GLN A 120 -1.00 20.29 -10.92
N GLY A 121 -1.05 21.06 -9.83
CA GLY A 121 -0.47 20.68 -8.55
C GLY A 121 -1.07 19.39 -8.01
N ILE A 122 -2.40 19.26 -8.02
CA ILE A 122 -3.10 18.05 -7.54
C ILE A 122 -2.75 16.83 -8.42
N VAL A 123 -2.75 16.99 -9.74
CA VAL A 123 -2.35 15.94 -10.69
C VAL A 123 -0.90 15.51 -10.46
N PHE A 124 0.02 16.45 -10.20
CA PHE A 124 1.43 16.15 -9.90
C PHE A 124 1.56 15.36 -8.59
N ILE A 125 0.83 15.70 -7.55
CA ILE A 125 0.82 14.97 -6.28
C ILE A 125 0.29 13.54 -6.50
N THR A 126 -0.81 13.40 -7.23
CA THR A 126 -1.40 12.11 -7.58
C THR A 126 -0.44 11.25 -8.39
N PHE A 127 0.25 11.87 -9.37
CA PHE A 127 1.33 11.24 -10.12
C PHE A 127 2.44 10.73 -9.19
N THR A 128 2.97 11.58 -8.32
CA THR A 128 4.07 11.23 -7.41
C THR A 128 3.68 10.09 -6.47
N ALA A 129 2.44 10.09 -5.98
CA ALA A 129 1.90 9.07 -5.09
C ALA A 129 1.86 7.67 -5.74
N ALA A 130 1.45 7.58 -7.01
CA ALA A 130 1.39 6.31 -7.75
C ALA A 130 2.74 5.91 -8.34
N PHE A 131 3.60 6.86 -8.69
CA PHE A 131 4.83 6.64 -9.43
C PHE A 131 5.78 5.66 -8.73
N PHE A 132 6.09 5.89 -7.45
CA PHE A 132 7.04 5.04 -6.72
C PHE A 132 6.55 3.60 -6.52
N PRO A 133 5.31 3.32 -6.09
CA PRO A 133 4.79 1.96 -6.02
C PRO A 133 4.87 1.22 -7.37
N VAL A 134 4.50 1.89 -8.46
CA VAL A 134 4.52 1.31 -9.81
C VAL A 134 5.95 1.03 -10.26
N LEU A 135 6.86 2.00 -10.11
CA LEU A 135 8.27 1.88 -10.47
C LEU A 135 8.96 0.72 -9.74
N VAL A 136 8.80 0.67 -8.43
CA VAL A 136 9.46 -0.35 -7.59
C VAL A 136 8.91 -1.74 -7.90
N SER A 137 7.60 -1.88 -8.00
CA SER A 137 6.96 -3.17 -8.34
C SER A 137 7.36 -3.63 -9.73
N THR A 138 7.42 -2.73 -10.72
CA THR A 138 7.89 -3.04 -12.08
C THR A 138 9.34 -3.49 -12.08
N ARG A 139 10.25 -2.74 -11.41
CA ARG A 139 11.66 -3.10 -11.27
C ARG A 139 11.81 -4.50 -10.67
N HIS A 140 11.08 -4.81 -9.61
CA HIS A 140 11.13 -6.12 -8.95
C HIS A 140 10.55 -7.22 -9.85
N ALA A 141 9.42 -6.99 -10.50
CA ALA A 141 8.79 -7.96 -11.39
C ALA A 141 9.70 -8.34 -12.57
N VAL A 142 10.34 -7.35 -13.19
CA VAL A 142 11.28 -7.57 -14.30
C VAL A 142 12.52 -8.33 -13.84
N ARG A 143 13.07 -8.01 -12.66
CA ARG A 143 14.26 -8.70 -12.12
C ARG A 143 13.98 -10.12 -11.61
N ALA A 144 12.75 -10.42 -11.25
CA ALA A 144 12.33 -11.75 -10.77
C ALA A 144 12.17 -12.77 -11.89
N LEU A 145 12.22 -12.35 -13.16
CA LEU A 145 12.11 -13.27 -14.29
C LEU A 145 13.36 -14.13 -14.42
N SER A 146 13.16 -15.42 -14.71
CA SER A 146 14.27 -16.34 -14.94
C SER A 146 15.05 -15.95 -16.20
N PRO A 147 16.38 -15.77 -16.13
CA PRO A 147 17.23 -15.49 -17.29
C PRO A 147 17.11 -16.56 -18.39
N LEU A 148 16.80 -17.79 -18.00
CA LEU A 148 16.68 -18.93 -18.92
C LEU A 148 15.64 -18.69 -20.01
N TRP A 149 14.52 -17.99 -19.69
CA TRP A 149 13.51 -17.68 -20.70
C TRP A 149 14.00 -16.70 -21.75
N GLU A 150 14.81 -15.74 -21.32
CA GLU A 150 15.41 -14.77 -22.23
C GLU A 150 16.47 -15.42 -23.13
N GLU A 151 17.34 -16.24 -22.54
CA GLU A 151 18.39 -16.97 -23.24
C GLU A 151 17.83 -17.92 -24.29
N ALA A 152 16.74 -18.66 -23.94
CA ALA A 152 16.08 -19.56 -24.88
C ALA A 152 15.55 -18.85 -26.12
N VAL A 153 15.00 -17.63 -25.97
CA VAL A 153 14.48 -16.84 -27.09
C VAL A 153 15.61 -16.16 -27.89
N LEU A 154 16.68 -15.77 -27.21
CA LEU A 154 17.88 -15.22 -27.87
C LEU A 154 18.60 -16.27 -28.74
N THR A 155 18.70 -17.51 -28.27
CA THR A 155 19.33 -18.62 -29.05
C THR A 155 18.52 -18.96 -30.29
N MET A 156 17.20 -18.68 -30.30
CA MET A 156 16.37 -18.78 -31.53
C MET A 156 16.52 -17.58 -32.47
N GLY A 157 17.47 -16.67 -32.23
CA GLY A 157 17.76 -15.53 -33.13
C GLY A 157 16.88 -14.30 -32.91
N ALA A 158 16.14 -14.20 -31.77
CA ALA A 158 15.32 -13.02 -31.49
C ALA A 158 16.20 -11.81 -31.11
N SER A 159 15.81 -10.61 -31.57
CA SER A 159 16.43 -9.36 -31.11
C SER A 159 16.09 -9.03 -29.65
N ARG A 160 16.93 -8.25 -28.97
CA ARG A 160 16.71 -7.79 -27.60
C ARG A 160 15.37 -7.07 -27.42
N ALA A 161 14.93 -6.30 -28.44
CA ALA A 161 13.63 -5.63 -28.40
C ALA A 161 12.47 -6.63 -28.49
N ARG A 162 12.62 -7.71 -29.24
CA ARG A 162 11.63 -8.80 -29.30
C ARG A 162 11.56 -9.54 -27.97
N VAL A 163 12.69 -9.86 -27.34
CA VAL A 163 12.74 -10.45 -26.00
C VAL A 163 12.03 -9.57 -24.98
N LEU A 164 12.28 -8.26 -24.98
CA LEU A 164 11.61 -7.31 -24.09
C LEU A 164 10.07 -7.35 -24.23
N ARG A 165 9.57 -7.33 -25.49
CA ARG A 165 8.14 -7.27 -25.77
C ARG A 165 7.42 -8.61 -25.61
N SER A 166 8.09 -9.73 -25.90
CA SER A 166 7.45 -11.06 -25.96
C SER A 166 7.66 -11.89 -24.70
N VAL A 167 8.70 -11.60 -23.90
CA VAL A 167 9.05 -12.37 -22.70
C VAL A 167 9.00 -11.49 -21.45
N VAL A 168 9.79 -10.41 -21.45
CA VAL A 168 10.01 -9.61 -20.24
C VAL A 168 8.75 -8.87 -19.83
N LEU A 169 8.17 -8.05 -20.70
CA LEU A 169 6.97 -7.28 -20.36
C LEU A 169 5.78 -8.19 -20.03
N PRO A 170 5.44 -9.20 -20.87
CA PRO A 170 4.36 -10.11 -20.51
C PRO A 170 4.61 -10.88 -19.20
N GLY A 171 5.82 -11.38 -18.99
CA GLY A 171 6.18 -12.11 -17.77
C GLY A 171 6.13 -11.24 -16.51
N ALA A 172 6.42 -9.95 -16.62
CA ALA A 172 6.37 -9.00 -15.50
C ALA A 172 4.97 -8.44 -15.23
N LEU A 173 3.98 -8.62 -16.13
CA LEU A 173 2.63 -8.05 -15.98
C LEU A 173 1.99 -8.28 -14.61
N PRO A 174 2.03 -9.48 -14.01
CA PRO A 174 1.40 -9.69 -12.69
C PRO A 174 1.97 -8.77 -11.61
N GLY A 175 3.28 -8.58 -11.60
CA GLY A 175 3.93 -7.69 -10.65
C GLY A 175 3.68 -6.21 -10.97
N ILE A 176 3.63 -5.85 -12.26
CA ILE A 176 3.28 -4.49 -12.71
C ILE A 176 1.87 -4.14 -12.22
N PHE A 177 0.88 -5.01 -12.46
CA PHE A 177 -0.49 -4.79 -12.01
C PHE A 177 -0.61 -4.79 -10.48
N GLY A 178 0.20 -5.57 -9.77
CA GLY A 178 0.33 -5.45 -8.32
C GLY A 178 0.75 -4.04 -7.89
N GLY A 179 1.75 -3.47 -8.54
CA GLY A 179 2.19 -2.10 -8.31
C GLY A 179 1.14 -1.05 -8.68
N LEU A 180 0.42 -1.24 -9.79
CA LEU A 180 -0.68 -0.38 -10.21
C LEU A 180 -1.84 -0.39 -9.19
N SER A 181 -2.20 -1.55 -8.65
CA SER A 181 -3.26 -1.65 -7.63
C SER A 181 -2.88 -0.94 -6.33
N VAL A 182 -1.62 -1.01 -5.91
CA VAL A 182 -1.13 -0.22 -4.77
C VAL A 182 -1.11 1.27 -5.11
N GLY A 183 -0.61 1.62 -6.30
CA GLY A 183 -0.49 3.01 -6.75
C GLY A 183 -1.82 3.74 -6.78
N ILE A 184 -2.88 3.15 -7.32
CA ILE A 184 -4.21 3.79 -7.37
C ILE A 184 -4.78 4.02 -5.95
N GLY A 185 -4.55 3.08 -5.02
CA GLY A 185 -4.98 3.25 -3.63
C GLY A 185 -4.27 4.40 -2.92
N VAL A 186 -2.94 4.53 -3.09
CA VAL A 186 -2.18 5.64 -2.51
C VAL A 186 -2.55 6.98 -3.18
N SER A 187 -2.85 6.97 -4.48
CA SER A 187 -3.30 8.16 -5.20
C SER A 187 -4.59 8.74 -4.62
N TRP A 188 -5.55 7.91 -4.21
CA TRP A 188 -6.77 8.38 -3.56
C TRP A 188 -6.49 9.14 -2.26
N ILE A 189 -5.59 8.63 -1.42
CA ILE A 189 -5.21 9.33 -0.18
C ILE A 189 -4.62 10.71 -0.50
N CYS A 190 -3.76 10.78 -1.50
CA CYS A 190 -3.06 12.01 -1.85
C CYS A 190 -3.93 13.03 -2.57
N VAL A 191 -4.83 12.60 -3.49
CA VAL A 191 -5.72 13.53 -4.19
C VAL A 191 -6.71 14.17 -3.22
N ILE A 192 -7.32 13.38 -2.33
CA ILE A 192 -8.25 13.91 -1.33
C ILE A 192 -7.55 14.93 -0.42
N SER A 193 -6.36 14.61 0.06
CA SER A 193 -5.59 15.55 0.90
C SER A 193 -5.20 16.83 0.15
N ALA A 194 -4.86 16.72 -1.13
CA ALA A 194 -4.52 17.86 -1.96
C ALA A 194 -5.76 18.74 -2.22
N GLU A 195 -6.92 18.15 -2.48
CA GLU A 195 -8.19 18.87 -2.64
C GLU A 195 -8.59 19.61 -1.36
N MET A 196 -8.43 18.99 -0.19
CA MET A 196 -8.71 19.62 1.10
C MET A 196 -7.82 20.86 1.35
N ILE A 197 -6.56 20.81 0.91
CA ILE A 197 -5.59 21.91 1.10
C ILE A 197 -5.75 22.98 0.02
N SER A 198 -6.03 22.60 -1.23
CA SER A 198 -6.16 23.54 -2.36
C SER A 198 -7.35 24.47 -2.24
N GLY A 199 -8.43 24.04 -1.57
CA GLY A 199 -9.60 24.86 -1.29
C GLY A 199 -10.49 25.18 -2.50
N GLU A 200 -10.44 24.36 -3.57
CA GLU A 200 -11.25 24.58 -4.79
C GLU A 200 -12.40 23.56 -4.90
N TYR A 201 -12.34 22.61 -5.81
CA TYR A 201 -13.41 21.67 -6.12
C TYR A 201 -12.99 20.22 -5.84
N GLY A 202 -13.96 19.32 -5.78
CA GLY A 202 -13.76 17.89 -5.64
C GLY A 202 -14.36 17.32 -4.36
N VAL A 203 -14.41 15.99 -4.27
CA VAL A 203 -15.02 15.29 -3.14
C VAL A 203 -14.25 15.56 -1.83
N GLY A 204 -12.93 15.67 -1.90
CA GLY A 204 -12.10 15.99 -0.73
C GLY A 204 -12.36 17.40 -0.22
N TYR A 205 -12.42 18.38 -1.12
CA TYR A 205 -12.74 19.75 -0.77
C TYR A 205 -14.16 19.88 -0.17
N ARG A 206 -15.16 19.24 -0.79
CA ARG A 206 -16.52 19.22 -0.28
C ARG A 206 -16.58 18.62 1.13
N THR A 207 -15.90 17.49 1.36
CA THR A 207 -15.82 16.86 2.67
C THR A 207 -15.21 17.78 3.72
N TRP A 208 -14.19 18.57 3.34
CA TRP A 208 -13.59 19.57 4.22
C TRP A 208 -14.52 20.73 4.50
N GLN A 209 -15.25 21.25 3.51
CA GLN A 209 -16.28 22.26 3.70
C GLN A 209 -17.36 21.81 4.69
N ASP A 210 -17.90 20.59 4.48
CA ASP A 210 -18.90 20.02 5.37
C ASP A 210 -18.40 19.95 6.82
N TYR A 211 -17.13 19.57 7.02
CA TYR A 211 -16.51 19.57 8.32
C TYR A 211 -16.46 20.99 8.94
N THR A 212 -16.10 22.01 8.17
CA THR A 212 -15.97 23.39 8.66
C THR A 212 -17.31 24.02 9.05
N VAL A 213 -18.42 23.60 8.40
CA VAL A 213 -19.77 24.05 8.74
C VAL A 213 -20.50 23.12 9.71
N VAL A 214 -19.78 22.12 10.25
CA VAL A 214 -20.30 21.15 11.25
C VAL A 214 -21.43 20.26 10.68
N ASP A 215 -21.47 20.07 9.36
CA ASP A 215 -22.36 19.10 8.69
C ASP A 215 -21.72 17.70 8.70
N TYR A 216 -21.77 17.02 9.85
CA TYR A 216 -21.19 15.69 10.00
C TYR A 216 -21.83 14.60 9.12
N PRO A 217 -23.18 14.60 8.87
CA PRO A 217 -23.75 13.70 7.87
C PRO A 217 -23.12 13.88 6.49
N GLY A 218 -22.88 15.12 6.06
CA GLY A 218 -22.20 15.44 4.82
C GLY A 218 -20.76 14.93 4.76
N VAL A 219 -20.00 15.07 5.85
CA VAL A 219 -18.64 14.51 5.95
C VAL A 219 -18.64 13.01 5.72
N LEU A 220 -19.57 12.27 6.35
CA LEU A 220 -19.67 10.83 6.19
C LEU A 220 -20.13 10.41 4.78
N VAL A 221 -20.99 11.20 4.15
CA VAL A 221 -21.33 11.00 2.74
C VAL A 221 -20.09 11.16 1.86
N GLY A 222 -19.29 12.20 2.08
CA GLY A 222 -18.03 12.39 1.37
C GLY A 222 -17.06 11.20 1.56
N MET A 223 -16.87 10.74 2.80
CA MET A 223 -16.04 9.58 3.11
C MET A 223 -16.54 8.29 2.43
N ALA A 224 -17.87 8.05 2.44
CA ALA A 224 -18.47 6.90 1.76
C ALA A 224 -18.26 6.97 0.24
N THR A 225 -18.43 8.16 -0.35
CA THR A 225 -18.19 8.42 -1.78
C THR A 225 -16.74 8.12 -2.15
N ILE A 226 -15.77 8.62 -1.39
CA ILE A 226 -14.34 8.33 -1.58
C ILE A 226 -14.08 6.83 -1.51
N GLY A 227 -14.65 6.14 -0.51
CA GLY A 227 -14.51 4.70 -0.35
C GLY A 227 -15.07 3.91 -1.53
N ILE A 228 -16.25 4.28 -2.04
CA ILE A 228 -16.88 3.64 -3.20
C ILE A 228 -16.04 3.87 -4.47
N LEU A 229 -15.63 5.11 -4.73
CA LEU A 229 -14.82 5.44 -5.90
C LEU A 229 -13.43 4.78 -5.85
N GLY A 230 -12.81 4.76 -4.68
CA GLY A 230 -11.55 4.06 -4.45
C GLY A 230 -11.66 2.56 -4.70
N TRP A 231 -12.73 1.93 -4.21
CA TRP A 231 -13.01 0.53 -4.47
C TRP A 231 -13.29 0.23 -5.95
N LEU A 232 -14.09 1.06 -6.62
CA LEU A 232 -14.41 0.91 -8.04
C LEU A 232 -13.17 1.01 -8.92
N THR A 233 -12.33 2.03 -8.71
CA THR A 233 -11.12 2.26 -9.50
C THR A 233 -10.06 1.17 -9.24
N SER A 234 -9.87 0.76 -7.99
CA SER A 234 -8.96 -0.35 -7.65
C SER A 234 -9.43 -1.67 -8.26
N THR A 235 -10.74 -1.96 -8.17
CA THR A 235 -11.33 -3.15 -8.80
C THR A 235 -11.19 -3.09 -10.32
N GLY A 236 -11.34 -1.91 -10.93
CA GLY A 236 -11.11 -1.68 -12.35
C GLY A 236 -9.67 -2.04 -12.77
N VAL A 237 -8.67 -1.56 -12.04
CA VAL A 237 -7.25 -1.89 -12.28
C VAL A 237 -7.01 -3.40 -12.15
N GLU A 238 -7.55 -4.02 -11.10
CA GLU A 238 -7.43 -5.47 -10.91
C GLU A 238 -8.10 -6.27 -12.04
N LEU A 239 -9.29 -5.85 -12.50
CA LEU A 239 -10.01 -6.52 -13.58
C LEU A 239 -9.22 -6.45 -14.89
N VAL A 240 -8.66 -5.28 -15.23
CA VAL A 240 -7.76 -5.12 -16.37
C VAL A 240 -6.53 -6.02 -16.20
N GLY A 241 -5.93 -6.05 -15.02
CA GLY A 241 -4.80 -6.92 -14.71
C GLY A 241 -5.13 -8.40 -14.90
N ARG A 242 -6.28 -8.86 -14.38
CA ARG A 242 -6.73 -10.26 -14.55
C ARG A 242 -6.95 -10.63 -16.02
N ARG A 243 -7.46 -9.71 -16.84
CA ARG A 243 -7.61 -9.93 -18.28
C ARG A 243 -6.27 -9.95 -18.99
N ALA A 244 -5.40 -9.00 -18.68
CA ALA A 244 -4.05 -8.89 -19.26
C ALA A 244 -3.14 -10.07 -18.90
N THR A 245 -3.39 -10.75 -17.78
CA THR A 245 -2.61 -11.90 -17.30
C THR A 245 -3.37 -13.24 -17.42
N GLY A 246 -4.50 -13.27 -18.12
CA GLY A 246 -5.38 -14.42 -18.22
C GLY A 246 -4.77 -15.68 -18.84
N TRP A 247 -3.67 -15.54 -19.57
CA TRP A 247 -2.88 -16.61 -20.17
C TRP A 247 -1.89 -17.28 -19.20
N LEU A 248 -1.63 -16.66 -18.03
CA LEU A 248 -0.80 -17.31 -17.02
C LEU A 248 -1.60 -18.35 -16.24
N PRO A 249 -1.04 -19.56 -16.02
CA PRO A 249 -1.65 -20.54 -15.15
C PRO A 249 -1.86 -19.91 -13.76
N ARG A 250 -3.10 -19.87 -13.30
CA ARG A 250 -3.36 -19.50 -11.90
C ARG A 250 -2.80 -20.63 -11.05
N GLY A 251 -1.64 -20.40 -10.46
CA GLY A 251 -1.06 -21.34 -9.50
C GLY A 251 -2.09 -21.56 -8.40
N ASP A 252 -2.68 -22.76 -8.35
CA ASP A 252 -3.47 -23.19 -7.22
C ASP A 252 -2.58 -23.03 -5.98
N ALA A 253 -2.98 -22.17 -5.06
CA ALA A 253 -2.30 -21.97 -3.78
C ALA A 253 -2.22 -23.28 -2.95
N ARG A 254 -2.71 -24.39 -3.48
CA ARG A 254 -2.64 -25.74 -2.90
C ARG A 254 -1.31 -26.46 -3.14
N LEU A 255 -0.44 -25.97 -4.06
CA LEU A 255 0.87 -26.56 -4.34
C LEU A 255 2.02 -25.95 -3.52
N ALA A 256 1.76 -24.91 -2.74
CA ALA A 256 2.76 -24.29 -1.85
C ALA A 256 2.82 -24.95 -0.44
N SER A 257 2.19 -26.09 -0.25
CA SER A 257 2.46 -26.91 0.96
C SER A 257 3.80 -27.61 0.77
N PRO A 258 4.82 -27.33 1.60
CA PRO A 258 6.08 -28.04 1.50
C PRO A 258 5.82 -29.55 1.68
N PRO A 259 6.40 -30.44 0.85
CA PRO A 259 6.21 -31.89 0.92
C PRO A 259 6.93 -32.46 2.14
N GLY A 260 6.52 -32.09 3.35
CA GLY A 260 7.24 -32.43 4.57
C GLY A 260 6.41 -32.91 5.75
N ARG A 261 5.08 -32.78 5.70
CA ARG A 261 4.23 -33.18 6.86
C ARG A 261 3.34 -34.40 6.65
N ALA A 262 3.11 -34.85 5.43
CA ALA A 262 2.27 -36.04 5.18
C ALA A 262 3.05 -37.38 5.32
N ALA A 263 4.38 -37.35 5.37
CA ALA A 263 5.18 -38.59 5.45
C ALA A 263 5.44 -39.07 6.89
N ARG A 264 4.96 -38.35 7.93
CA ARG A 264 5.20 -38.78 9.35
C ARG A 264 3.96 -39.42 10.02
N ALA A 265 2.80 -39.43 9.39
CA ALA A 265 1.58 -39.98 10.01
C ALA A 265 1.23 -41.42 9.60
N GLY A 266 2.05 -42.10 8.81
CA GLY A 266 1.71 -43.40 8.23
C GLY A 266 2.73 -44.51 8.40
N ARG A 267 3.61 -44.51 9.40
CA ARG A 267 4.49 -45.64 9.71
C ARG A 267 4.52 -45.98 11.18
N THR A 268 3.40 -46.50 11.66
CA THR A 268 3.41 -47.46 12.77
C THR A 268 3.49 -48.85 12.18
N ALA A 269 4.69 -49.37 11.99
CA ALA A 269 4.89 -50.79 11.72
C ALA A 269 5.10 -51.48 13.07
N PRO A 270 4.47 -52.65 13.30
CA PRO A 270 4.56 -53.38 14.55
C PRO A 270 5.86 -54.21 14.62
N GLY A 271 6.55 -54.14 15.72
CA GLY A 271 7.37 -55.20 16.24
C GLY A 271 8.79 -55.38 15.69
N LEU A 272 9.77 -54.72 16.30
CA LEU A 272 11.11 -55.27 16.37
C LEU A 272 11.71 -54.98 17.78
N ARG A 273 12.05 -56.07 18.43
CA ARG A 273 12.59 -56.23 19.78
C ARG A 273 13.82 -55.34 20.03
N ARG A 274 13.85 -54.67 21.18
CA ARG A 274 15.01 -53.98 21.72
C ARG A 274 16.17 -54.97 21.94
N ARG A 275 17.35 -54.68 21.34
CA ARG A 275 18.66 -55.26 21.71
C ARG A 275 19.34 -54.33 22.74
N PRO A 276 20.03 -54.86 23.75
CA PRO A 276 20.75 -54.05 24.75
C PRO A 276 22.06 -53.43 24.16
N PRO A 277 22.59 -52.35 24.78
CA PRO A 277 23.75 -51.63 24.24
C PRO A 277 25.03 -52.42 24.43
N GLY A 278 25.68 -52.74 23.33
CA GLY A 278 27.03 -53.31 23.29
C GLY A 278 28.07 -52.25 22.97
N THR A 279 29.10 -52.26 23.74
CA THR A 279 30.37 -51.57 23.75
C THR A 279 30.90 -51.03 22.41
N ALA A 280 31.22 -49.73 22.44
CA ALA A 280 31.85 -48.98 21.37
C ALA A 280 33.32 -49.41 21.17
N HIS A 281 33.65 -49.92 19.99
CA HIS A 281 35.04 -50.01 19.50
C HIS A 281 35.42 -48.67 18.85
N ARG A 282 36.38 -47.99 19.44
CA ARG A 282 36.96 -46.72 18.98
C ARG A 282 38.04 -47.03 17.93
N ALA A 283 37.84 -46.54 16.70
CA ALA A 283 38.88 -46.56 15.67
C ALA A 283 39.90 -45.43 15.91
N PRO A 284 41.21 -45.65 15.76
CA PRO A 284 42.20 -44.61 15.92
C PRO A 284 42.42 -43.83 14.62
N GLY A 285 42.45 -42.50 14.72
CA GLY A 285 43.00 -41.65 13.67
C GLY A 285 42.05 -40.69 12.98
N ALA A 286 41.31 -39.84 13.70
CA ALA A 286 40.70 -38.65 13.12
C ALA A 286 41.29 -37.36 13.76
N PRO A 287 41.67 -36.35 12.95
CA PRO A 287 42.21 -35.10 13.48
C PRO A 287 41.10 -34.27 14.17
N PRO A 288 41.46 -33.37 15.12
CA PRO A 288 40.51 -32.58 15.87
C PRO A 288 39.82 -31.54 14.96
N ALA A 289 38.54 -31.36 15.21
CA ALA A 289 37.73 -30.32 14.54
C ALA A 289 38.21 -28.91 14.93
N PRO A 290 38.15 -27.93 14.02
CA PRO A 290 38.52 -26.55 14.33
C PRO A 290 37.54 -25.92 15.31
N GLU A 291 38.09 -25.24 16.31
CA GLU A 291 37.34 -24.45 17.31
C GLU A 291 36.53 -23.35 16.63
N SER A 292 35.26 -23.26 17.01
CA SER A 292 34.34 -22.21 16.59
C SER A 292 34.77 -20.87 17.22
N PRO A 293 34.86 -19.77 16.46
CA PRO A 293 35.20 -18.48 17.04
C PRO A 293 34.10 -18.00 17.99
N ALA A 294 34.53 -17.50 19.14
CA ALA A 294 33.68 -16.93 20.19
C ALA A 294 32.81 -15.79 19.67
N ALA A 295 31.54 -15.79 20.09
CA ALA A 295 30.59 -14.71 19.80
C ALA A 295 31.08 -13.40 20.44
N PRO A 296 30.92 -12.24 19.75
CA PRO A 296 31.25 -10.95 20.34
C PRO A 296 30.28 -10.58 21.46
N ALA A 297 30.83 -10.03 22.54
CA ALA A 297 30.13 -9.57 23.73
C ALA A 297 29.09 -8.47 23.37
N ALA A 298 27.95 -8.53 24.00
CA ALA A 298 26.88 -7.52 23.90
C ALA A 298 27.37 -6.16 24.45
N PRO A 299 26.99 -5.03 23.83
CA PRO A 299 27.33 -3.72 24.35
C PRO A 299 26.55 -3.42 25.63
N ALA A 300 27.26 -2.82 26.61
CA ALA A 300 26.74 -2.38 27.89
C ALA A 300 25.63 -1.32 27.73
N ALA A 301 24.64 -1.39 28.61
CA ALA A 301 23.55 -0.44 28.72
C ALA A 301 24.08 0.96 29.07
N PRO A 302 23.50 2.06 28.54
CA PRO A 302 23.89 3.40 28.91
C PRO A 302 23.41 3.76 30.32
N GLU A 303 24.30 4.34 31.12
CA GLU A 303 24.07 4.88 32.46
C GLU A 303 23.00 5.99 32.42
N GLU A 304 22.06 5.93 33.35
CA GLU A 304 21.09 6.97 33.65
C GLU A 304 21.82 8.26 34.06
N ARG A 305 21.71 9.29 33.25
CA ARG A 305 22.11 10.63 33.61
C ARG A 305 21.01 11.32 34.42
N SER A 306 21.38 11.59 35.62
CA SER A 306 20.86 12.51 36.63
C SER A 306 19.99 13.68 36.10
N THR A 307 18.83 13.81 36.73
CA THR A 307 17.88 14.91 36.71
C THR A 307 18.52 16.28 36.84
N VAL A 308 18.36 17.12 35.82
CA VAL A 308 18.62 18.57 35.90
C VAL A 308 17.28 19.24 36.23
N THR A 309 17.25 19.89 37.39
CA THR A 309 16.18 20.75 37.87
C THR A 309 16.06 22.02 37.00
N PRO A 310 14.88 22.43 36.53
CA PRO A 310 14.74 23.69 35.80
C PRO A 310 14.75 24.90 36.78
N ALA A 311 15.50 25.94 36.40
CA ALA A 311 15.57 27.21 37.09
C ALA A 311 14.26 28.01 36.95
N PRO A 312 13.90 28.86 37.94
CA PRO A 312 12.68 29.66 37.93
C PRO A 312 12.75 30.83 36.93
N ALA A 313 11.61 31.11 36.30
CA ALA A 313 11.40 32.19 35.35
C ALA A 313 11.52 33.60 36.05
N PRO A 314 12.02 34.64 35.37
CA PRO A 314 12.04 35.96 35.90
C PRO A 314 10.67 36.64 35.88
N THR A 315 10.25 37.15 37.03
CA THR A 315 9.09 38.03 37.23
C THR A 315 9.32 39.38 36.56
N THR A 316 8.52 39.72 35.56
CA THR A 316 8.43 41.10 35.05
C THR A 316 7.42 41.88 35.88
N THR A 317 7.90 42.77 36.70
CA THR A 317 7.14 43.86 37.35
C THR A 317 6.67 44.86 36.30
N GLY A 318 5.35 45.11 36.28
CA GLY A 318 4.78 46.19 35.51
C GLY A 318 5.11 47.57 36.10
N SER A 319 5.21 48.58 35.26
CA SER A 319 4.96 49.97 35.66
C SER A 319 4.09 50.65 34.61
N ALA A 320 3.00 51.17 35.11
CA ALA A 320 2.08 52.05 34.43
C ALA A 320 2.73 53.40 34.11
N SER A 321 2.44 53.95 32.97
CA SER A 321 2.08 55.36 32.71
C SER A 321 1.64 55.51 31.24
#